data_e421f274633974027e520bb8f5402bb4
#
_entry.id   e421f274633974027e520bb8f5402bb4
#
_cell.length_a   1.000
_cell.length_b   1.000
_cell.length_c   1.000
_cell.angle_alpha   90.00
_cell.angle_beta   90.00
_cell.angle_gamma   90.00
#
_symmetry.space_group_name_H-M   'P 1'
#
loop_
_entity.id
_entity.type
_entity.pdbx_description
1 polymer ?
#
loop_
_entity_poly.entity_id
_entity_poly.type
_entity_poly.pdbx_seq_one_letter_code
_entity_poly.pdbx_strand_id
1 'polypeptide(L)'
;MSKNISILSKSRRRFLKGAALTVAMPAIIGRACVSTAKAAFEGESLIAVSWSGNYEQVFRDTVINPFNAKYNTKAETVGGWDQIVSQIKAAPADNPPFDVTVAEEYISSSGLAENLYMKTDRSKIPNLDAVYPWFYETRPDKAKEYGIPFGGGTCMLLIRKNLGIAPDSWNLLWDERLAGKTTADSAAWWWTLSVPAVMAQTSPGLDEMYDMSTAEPLFQQLDKLKVAKWFKDGAEQANLLNQGEADAAMSYSSDAYTFLTQSPDEYTVAVPKEGASAWADWYFKVRGTKHNDLADLFMNYMLEKETQDRFLSQSLIFMARKDVTVPAHWSGYPT
;
A
#
# COMPACT_ATOMS: atom_id res chain seq x y z
N MET A 1 -26.69 -72.70 -19.21
CA MET A 1 -25.95 -71.71 -20.00
C MET A 1 -25.58 -70.57 -19.11
N SER A 2 -24.33 -70.58 -18.70
CA SER A 2 -23.73 -69.67 -17.74
C SER A 2 -22.83 -68.68 -18.51
N LYS A 3 -22.94 -67.41 -18.25
CA LYS A 3 -21.88 -66.38 -18.41
C LYS A 3 -22.55 -65.00 -18.23
N ASN A 4 -22.35 -64.39 -17.09
CA ASN A 4 -22.25 -62.93 -16.94
C ASN A 4 -22.41 -62.49 -15.46
N ILE A 5 -21.48 -62.91 -14.61
CA ILE A 5 -21.28 -62.31 -13.30
C ILE A 5 -19.78 -62.22 -13.03
N SER A 6 -19.08 -61.30 -13.66
CA SER A 6 -17.66 -61.12 -13.35
C SER A 6 -17.10 -59.70 -13.66
N ILE A 7 -17.91 -58.76 -14.06
CA ILE A 7 -17.42 -57.44 -14.46
C ILE A 7 -17.63 -56.36 -13.35
N LEU A 8 -18.47 -56.60 -12.36
CA LEU A 8 -18.80 -55.59 -11.34
C LEU A 8 -17.84 -55.54 -10.12
N SER A 9 -17.01 -56.53 -9.92
CA SER A 9 -16.10 -56.57 -8.76
C SER A 9 -14.76 -55.85 -8.93
N LYS A 10 -14.34 -55.59 -10.17
CA LYS A 10 -13.08 -54.88 -10.44
C LYS A 10 -13.21 -53.36 -10.43
N SER A 11 -14.38 -52.83 -10.68
CA SER A 11 -14.67 -51.39 -10.67
C SER A 11 -14.72 -50.80 -9.25
N ARG A 12 -15.29 -51.52 -8.30
CA ARG A 12 -15.42 -51.04 -6.90
C ARG A 12 -14.08 -51.01 -6.14
N ARG A 13 -13.14 -51.92 -6.45
CA ARG A 13 -11.81 -51.93 -5.82
C ARG A 13 -10.88 -50.83 -6.34
N ARG A 14 -11.10 -50.30 -7.54
CA ARG A 14 -10.35 -49.13 -8.07
C ARG A 14 -10.85 -47.82 -7.53
N PHE A 15 -12.15 -47.71 -7.20
CA PHE A 15 -12.74 -46.51 -6.65
C PHE A 15 -12.31 -46.29 -5.18
N LEU A 16 -12.16 -47.32 -4.40
CA LEU A 16 -11.71 -47.23 -2.99
C LEU A 16 -10.21 -47.00 -2.83
N LYS A 17 -9.39 -47.25 -3.86
CA LYS A 17 -7.96 -46.88 -3.83
C LYS A 17 -7.72 -45.39 -4.23
N GLY A 18 -8.66 -44.74 -4.90
CA GLY A 18 -8.61 -43.33 -5.21
C GLY A 18 -9.07 -42.40 -4.09
N ALA A 19 -9.93 -42.89 -3.19
CA ALA A 19 -10.48 -42.08 -2.12
C ALA A 19 -9.60 -41.95 -0.86
N ALA A 20 -8.58 -42.80 -0.71
CA ALA A 20 -7.66 -42.73 0.44
C ALA A 20 -6.48 -41.73 0.24
N LEU A 21 -6.37 -41.11 -0.95
CA LEU A 21 -5.32 -40.14 -1.27
C LEU A 21 -5.76 -38.68 -1.17
N THR A 22 -7.02 -38.41 -0.83
CA THR A 22 -7.57 -37.05 -0.85
C THR A 22 -7.59 -36.33 0.49
N VAL A 23 -7.10 -36.93 1.59
CA VAL A 23 -7.09 -36.28 2.92
C VAL A 23 -5.71 -35.72 3.30
N ALA A 24 -4.65 -35.98 2.54
CA ALA A 24 -3.30 -35.47 2.79
C ALA A 24 -2.84 -34.38 1.80
N MET A 25 -3.74 -33.81 0.99
CA MET A 25 -3.37 -32.98 -0.16
C MET A 25 -3.15 -31.46 0.04
N PRO A 26 -3.58 -30.76 1.08
CA PRO A 26 -3.34 -29.31 1.11
C PRO A 26 -1.86 -28.92 1.20
N ALA A 27 -1.05 -29.71 1.91
CA ALA A 27 0.38 -29.39 2.10
C ALA A 27 1.28 -29.80 0.92
N ILE A 28 0.85 -30.77 0.11
CA ILE A 28 1.64 -31.27 -1.04
C ILE A 28 1.39 -30.42 -2.29
N ILE A 29 0.15 -29.96 -2.49
CA ILE A 29 -0.19 -29.09 -3.62
C ILE A 29 0.56 -27.76 -3.52
N GLY A 30 0.64 -27.14 -2.33
CA GLY A 30 1.37 -25.90 -2.11
C GLY A 30 2.87 -26.01 -2.47
N ARG A 31 3.52 -27.10 -2.06
CA ARG A 31 4.96 -27.30 -2.36
C ARG A 31 5.23 -27.62 -3.82
N ALA A 32 4.36 -28.39 -4.48
CA ALA A 32 4.49 -28.67 -5.90
C ALA A 32 4.30 -27.42 -6.76
N CYS A 33 3.32 -26.58 -6.46
CA CYS A 33 3.10 -25.32 -7.17
C CYS A 33 4.27 -24.33 -6.99
N VAL A 34 4.84 -24.22 -5.79
CA VAL A 34 6.00 -23.36 -5.54
C VAL A 34 7.24 -23.86 -6.29
N SER A 35 7.51 -25.17 -6.30
CA SER A 35 8.66 -25.71 -7.02
C SER A 35 8.55 -25.55 -8.54
N THR A 36 7.35 -25.67 -9.09
CA THR A 36 7.08 -25.43 -10.51
C THR A 36 7.24 -23.96 -10.87
N ALA A 37 6.69 -23.05 -10.07
CA ALA A 37 6.86 -21.62 -10.26
C ALA A 37 8.31 -21.18 -10.10
N LYS A 38 9.04 -21.74 -9.12
CA LYS A 38 10.48 -21.48 -8.95
C LYS A 38 11.28 -21.87 -10.20
N ALA A 39 11.03 -23.05 -10.75
CA ALA A 39 11.70 -23.50 -11.97
C ALA A 39 11.32 -22.68 -13.22
N ALA A 40 10.09 -22.17 -13.27
CA ALA A 40 9.59 -21.38 -14.40
C ALA A 40 10.17 -19.96 -14.47
N PHE A 41 10.48 -19.35 -13.32
CA PHE A 41 10.90 -17.94 -13.25
C PHE A 41 12.32 -17.75 -12.68
N GLU A 42 13.09 -18.83 -12.57
CA GLU A 42 14.46 -18.77 -12.06
C GLU A 42 15.34 -17.80 -12.86
N GLY A 43 15.91 -16.82 -12.16
CA GLY A 43 16.78 -15.80 -12.75
C GLY A 43 16.07 -14.69 -13.51
N GLU A 44 14.73 -14.74 -13.66
CA GLU A 44 13.97 -13.64 -14.27
C GLU A 44 13.94 -12.40 -13.40
N SER A 45 13.94 -11.23 -14.05
CA SER A 45 13.87 -9.92 -13.39
C SER A 45 12.46 -9.33 -13.46
N LEU A 46 12.14 -8.49 -12.49
CA LEU A 46 10.91 -7.70 -12.44
C LEU A 46 11.20 -6.40 -11.73
N ILE A 47 10.72 -5.28 -12.25
CA ILE A 47 10.84 -3.97 -11.60
C ILE A 47 9.46 -3.54 -11.08
N ALA A 48 9.36 -3.42 -9.75
CA ALA A 48 8.16 -2.94 -9.07
C ALA A 48 8.41 -1.53 -8.50
N VAL A 49 7.49 -0.61 -8.73
CA VAL A 49 7.53 0.71 -8.07
C VAL A 49 6.87 0.59 -6.70
N SER A 50 7.49 1.16 -5.69
CA SER A 50 6.91 1.42 -4.37
C SER A 50 7.00 2.91 -4.03
N TRP A 51 6.34 3.37 -2.97
CA TRP A 51 6.55 4.74 -2.51
C TRP A 51 7.99 4.93 -2.04
N SER A 52 8.61 6.06 -2.39
CA SER A 52 9.96 6.40 -1.95
C SER A 52 10.02 6.66 -0.43
N GLY A 53 11.22 6.55 0.14
CA GLY A 53 11.43 6.76 1.57
C GLY A 53 11.40 5.46 2.39
N ASN A 54 10.88 5.53 3.61
CA ASN A 54 10.83 4.36 4.49
C ASN A 54 9.99 3.21 3.93
N TYR A 55 8.91 3.53 3.21
CA TYR A 55 8.07 2.52 2.55
C TYR A 55 8.87 1.66 1.57
N GLU A 56 9.74 2.28 0.75
CA GLU A 56 10.59 1.54 -0.19
C GLU A 56 11.50 0.55 0.53
N GLN A 57 12.13 0.96 1.64
CA GLN A 57 13.00 0.08 2.40
C GLN A 57 12.23 -1.09 2.99
N VAL A 58 11.09 -0.84 3.62
CA VAL A 58 10.20 -1.90 4.16
C VAL A 58 9.72 -2.83 3.04
N PHE A 59 9.34 -2.28 1.89
CA PHE A 59 8.89 -3.07 0.74
C PHE A 59 10.00 -3.96 0.19
N ARG A 60 11.22 -3.45 0.11
CA ARG A 60 12.41 -4.22 -0.27
C ARG A 60 12.65 -5.40 0.67
N ASP A 61 12.62 -5.14 1.97
CA ASP A 61 12.99 -6.13 2.99
C ASP A 61 11.89 -7.18 3.21
N THR A 62 10.63 -6.79 3.10
CA THR A 62 9.49 -7.64 3.46
C THR A 62 8.78 -8.27 2.28
N VAL A 63 8.90 -7.69 1.07
CA VAL A 63 8.25 -8.17 -0.14
C VAL A 63 9.27 -8.66 -1.17
N ILE A 64 10.18 -7.79 -1.62
CA ILE A 64 11.09 -8.09 -2.74
C ILE A 64 12.11 -9.18 -2.38
N ASN A 65 12.86 -8.99 -1.29
CA ASN A 65 13.90 -9.94 -0.90
C ASN A 65 13.33 -11.35 -0.61
N PRO A 66 12.21 -11.49 0.13
CA PRO A 66 11.59 -12.80 0.35
C PRO A 66 10.98 -13.39 -0.93
N PHE A 67 10.44 -12.57 -1.86
CA PHE A 67 9.98 -13.03 -3.16
C PHE A 67 11.13 -13.66 -3.96
N ASN A 68 12.26 -12.95 -4.06
CA ASN A 68 13.46 -13.45 -4.73
C ASN A 68 13.97 -14.76 -4.11
N ALA A 69 14.00 -14.84 -2.77
CA ALA A 69 14.40 -16.06 -2.08
C ALA A 69 13.45 -17.24 -2.35
N LYS A 70 12.13 -16.97 -2.41
CA LYS A 70 11.11 -17.99 -2.64
C LYS A 70 11.14 -18.56 -4.06
N TYR A 71 11.31 -17.68 -5.07
CA TYR A 71 11.18 -18.04 -6.48
C TYR A 71 12.49 -18.04 -7.26
N ASN A 72 13.61 -17.68 -6.63
CA ASN A 72 14.94 -17.55 -7.24
C ASN A 72 14.96 -16.52 -8.40
N THR A 73 14.22 -15.43 -8.24
CA THR A 73 14.10 -14.32 -9.19
C THR A 73 15.09 -13.20 -8.88
N LYS A 74 15.10 -12.17 -9.71
CA LYS A 74 15.87 -10.93 -9.56
C LYS A 74 14.93 -9.72 -9.59
N ALA A 75 13.84 -9.78 -8.81
CA ALA A 75 12.95 -8.65 -8.68
C ALA A 75 13.64 -7.50 -7.93
N GLU A 76 13.34 -6.28 -8.34
CA GLU A 76 13.85 -5.05 -7.71
C GLU A 76 12.68 -4.11 -7.42
N THR A 77 12.86 -3.22 -6.45
CA THR A 77 11.96 -2.08 -6.23
C THR A 77 12.69 -0.79 -6.46
N VAL A 78 11.96 0.18 -7.01
CA VAL A 78 12.40 1.57 -7.16
C VAL A 78 11.37 2.48 -6.51
N GLY A 79 11.86 3.53 -5.84
CA GLY A 79 11.00 4.53 -5.24
C GLY A 79 10.36 5.42 -6.30
N GLY A 80 9.06 5.67 -6.17
CA GLY A 80 8.30 6.56 -7.03
C GLY A 80 7.38 7.47 -6.23
N TRP A 81 6.87 8.51 -6.90
CA TRP A 81 5.90 9.46 -6.40
C TRP A 81 5.05 9.98 -7.56
N ASP A 82 4.66 11.24 -7.59
CA ASP A 82 3.82 11.85 -8.63
C ASP A 82 4.33 11.67 -10.07
N GLN A 83 5.63 11.47 -10.26
CA GLN A 83 6.24 11.29 -11.58
C GLN A 83 5.97 9.92 -12.22
N ILE A 84 5.42 8.94 -11.52
CA ILE A 84 5.25 7.55 -12.00
C ILE A 84 4.51 7.53 -13.35
N VAL A 85 3.34 8.17 -13.43
CA VAL A 85 2.52 8.21 -14.66
C VAL A 85 3.29 8.85 -15.81
N SER A 86 3.98 9.97 -15.58
CA SER A 86 4.75 10.67 -16.60
C SER A 86 5.95 9.83 -17.10
N GLN A 87 6.60 9.08 -16.22
CA GLN A 87 7.68 8.17 -16.60
C GLN A 87 7.19 7.02 -17.49
N ILE A 88 6.04 6.41 -17.16
CA ILE A 88 5.44 5.37 -17.98
C ILE A 88 5.02 5.93 -19.35
N LYS A 89 4.44 7.12 -19.39
CA LYS A 89 4.03 7.79 -20.66
C LYS A 89 5.22 8.15 -21.55
N ALA A 90 6.33 8.55 -20.98
CA ALA A 90 7.53 8.94 -21.73
C ALA A 90 8.29 7.75 -22.33
N ALA A 91 8.06 6.54 -21.82
CA ALA A 91 8.73 5.34 -22.29
C ALA A 91 8.05 4.76 -23.55
N PRO A 92 8.77 3.94 -24.36
CA PRO A 92 8.15 3.18 -25.43
C PRO A 92 7.04 2.26 -24.91
N ALA A 93 5.91 2.21 -25.62
CA ALA A 93 4.73 1.47 -25.17
C ALA A 93 4.94 -0.04 -25.03
N ASP A 94 5.95 -0.60 -25.71
CA ASP A 94 6.33 -2.01 -25.66
C ASP A 94 7.56 -2.26 -24.78
N ASN A 95 8.08 -1.23 -24.11
CA ASN A 95 9.20 -1.33 -23.20
C ASN A 95 9.05 -0.30 -22.07
N PRO A 96 8.07 -0.48 -21.16
CA PRO A 96 7.87 0.42 -20.03
C PRO A 96 9.04 0.35 -19.04
N PRO A 97 9.25 1.39 -18.22
CA PRO A 97 10.35 1.42 -17.27
C PRO A 97 10.11 0.51 -16.05
N PHE A 98 8.88 0.07 -15.86
CA PHE A 98 8.43 -0.76 -14.73
C PHE A 98 7.50 -1.87 -15.21
N ASP A 99 7.45 -2.99 -14.48
CA ASP A 99 6.53 -4.11 -14.74
C ASP A 99 5.25 -3.98 -13.90
N VAL A 100 5.41 -3.57 -12.64
CA VAL A 100 4.32 -3.36 -11.67
C VAL A 100 4.52 -2.01 -11.00
N THR A 101 3.45 -1.26 -10.81
CA THR A 101 3.52 0.05 -10.15
C THR A 101 2.49 0.20 -9.06
N VAL A 102 2.91 0.84 -7.96
CA VAL A 102 1.99 1.36 -6.95
C VAL A 102 1.25 2.58 -7.50
N ALA A 103 0.02 2.77 -7.10
CA ALA A 103 -0.73 4.00 -7.29
C ALA A 103 -1.86 4.10 -6.25
N GLU A 104 -2.04 5.27 -5.68
CA GLU A 104 -3.23 5.61 -4.92
C GLU A 104 -4.38 6.06 -5.87
N GLU A 105 -5.49 6.56 -5.32
CA GLU A 105 -6.69 6.86 -6.10
C GLU A 105 -6.46 7.84 -7.26
N TYR A 106 -5.73 8.93 -7.00
CA TYR A 106 -5.50 9.98 -7.99
C TYR A 106 -4.55 9.53 -9.10
N ILE A 107 -3.40 8.97 -8.72
CA ILE A 107 -2.38 8.47 -9.67
C ILE A 107 -2.96 7.33 -10.50
N SER A 108 -3.72 6.41 -9.88
CA SER A 108 -4.33 5.30 -10.60
C SER A 108 -5.41 5.75 -11.59
N SER A 109 -6.23 6.74 -11.22
CA SER A 109 -7.24 7.30 -12.13
C SER A 109 -6.61 7.95 -13.36
N SER A 110 -5.51 8.68 -13.18
CA SER A 110 -4.72 9.26 -14.27
C SER A 110 -4.14 8.17 -15.17
N GLY A 111 -3.51 7.14 -14.61
CA GLY A 111 -2.95 6.02 -15.38
C GLY A 111 -4.00 5.20 -16.13
N LEU A 112 -5.19 5.01 -15.55
CA LEU A 112 -6.32 4.36 -16.21
C LEU A 112 -6.87 5.18 -17.38
N ALA A 113 -7.00 6.50 -17.22
CA ALA A 113 -7.44 7.40 -18.28
C ALA A 113 -6.49 7.38 -19.48
N GLU A 114 -5.20 7.24 -19.24
CA GLU A 114 -4.15 7.15 -20.25
C GLU A 114 -3.90 5.72 -20.77
N ASN A 115 -4.69 4.73 -20.31
CA ASN A 115 -4.55 3.31 -20.67
C ASN A 115 -3.13 2.75 -20.40
N LEU A 116 -2.52 3.10 -19.29
CA LEU A 116 -1.15 2.67 -18.95
C LEU A 116 -1.10 1.29 -18.26
N TYR A 117 -2.24 0.75 -17.86
CA TYR A 117 -2.29 -0.50 -17.11
C TYR A 117 -2.96 -1.62 -17.91
N MET A 118 -2.61 -2.85 -17.56
CA MET A 118 -3.21 -4.07 -18.12
C MET A 118 -4.32 -4.58 -17.20
N LYS A 119 -5.34 -5.20 -17.79
CA LYS A 119 -6.36 -5.90 -17.01
C LYS A 119 -5.74 -7.04 -16.22
N THR A 120 -6.18 -7.17 -14.97
CA THR A 120 -5.78 -8.25 -14.07
C THR A 120 -6.58 -9.51 -14.37
N ASP A 121 -5.88 -10.60 -14.61
CA ASP A 121 -6.51 -11.93 -14.63
C ASP A 121 -6.66 -12.43 -13.19
N ARG A 122 -7.85 -12.28 -12.63
CA ARG A 122 -8.15 -12.67 -11.24
C ARG A 122 -7.94 -14.17 -10.99
N SER A 123 -8.02 -15.02 -12.02
CA SER A 123 -7.78 -16.46 -11.86
C SER A 123 -6.31 -16.78 -11.52
N LYS A 124 -5.39 -15.88 -11.85
CA LYS A 124 -3.97 -15.97 -11.51
C LYS A 124 -3.64 -15.38 -10.13
N ILE A 125 -4.59 -14.70 -9.49
CA ILE A 125 -4.40 -14.02 -8.20
C ILE A 125 -5.45 -14.51 -7.18
N PRO A 126 -5.44 -15.80 -6.79
CA PRO A 126 -6.43 -16.37 -5.88
C PRO A 126 -6.45 -15.72 -4.48
N ASN A 127 -5.36 -15.09 -4.04
CA ASN A 127 -5.30 -14.39 -2.76
C ASN A 127 -6.22 -13.16 -2.69
N LEU A 128 -6.78 -12.69 -3.80
CA LEU A 128 -7.81 -11.65 -3.82
C LEU A 128 -9.07 -12.01 -3.02
N ASP A 129 -9.36 -13.29 -2.83
CA ASP A 129 -10.53 -13.75 -2.07
C ASP A 129 -10.43 -13.42 -0.55
N ALA A 130 -9.22 -13.18 -0.07
CA ALA A 130 -8.97 -12.80 1.31
C ALA A 130 -8.95 -11.29 1.57
N VAL A 131 -9.08 -10.48 0.54
CA VAL A 131 -9.07 -9.01 0.63
C VAL A 131 -10.38 -8.50 1.22
N TYR A 132 -10.31 -7.43 2.01
CA TYR A 132 -11.50 -6.74 2.51
C TYR A 132 -12.38 -6.21 1.37
N PRO A 133 -13.70 -6.46 1.37
CA PRO A 133 -14.60 -6.00 0.31
C PRO A 133 -14.61 -4.48 0.12
N TRP A 134 -14.45 -3.71 1.20
CA TRP A 134 -14.50 -2.24 1.15
C TRP A 134 -13.43 -1.62 0.24
N PHE A 135 -12.28 -2.26 0.01
CA PHE A 135 -11.33 -1.79 -1.00
C PHE A 135 -11.95 -1.66 -2.39
N TYR A 136 -12.87 -2.58 -2.73
CA TYR A 136 -13.55 -2.55 -4.02
C TYR A 136 -14.79 -1.66 -4.01
N GLU A 137 -15.42 -1.47 -2.86
CA GLU A 137 -16.61 -0.64 -2.68
C GLU A 137 -16.26 0.85 -2.75
N THR A 138 -15.12 1.24 -2.20
CA THR A 138 -14.61 2.62 -2.22
C THR A 138 -14.03 3.04 -3.57
N ARG A 139 -13.78 2.09 -4.47
CA ARG A 139 -13.28 2.37 -5.84
C ARG A 139 -14.40 2.20 -6.86
N PRO A 140 -14.97 3.30 -7.36
CA PRO A 140 -16.20 3.25 -8.16
C PRO A 140 -16.02 2.64 -9.55
N ASP A 141 -14.82 2.28 -10.00
CA ASP A 141 -14.59 2.11 -11.41
C ASP A 141 -13.71 0.93 -11.82
N LYS A 142 -13.03 1.17 -12.93
CA LYS A 142 -12.17 0.21 -13.62
C LYS A 142 -10.94 -0.22 -12.81
N ALA A 143 -10.55 0.47 -11.74
CA ALA A 143 -9.36 0.11 -10.97
C ALA A 143 -9.42 -1.35 -10.50
N LYS A 144 -10.58 -1.82 -10.05
CA LYS A 144 -10.81 -3.21 -9.64
C LYS A 144 -10.64 -4.26 -10.76
N GLU A 145 -10.68 -3.82 -12.04
CA GLU A 145 -10.43 -4.69 -13.19
C GLU A 145 -8.95 -4.73 -13.57
N TYR A 146 -8.16 -3.72 -13.15
CA TYR A 146 -6.78 -3.52 -13.60
C TYR A 146 -5.75 -3.70 -12.49
N GLY A 147 -6.12 -3.52 -11.23
CA GLY A 147 -5.20 -3.56 -10.09
C GLY A 147 -5.63 -4.51 -8.98
N ILE A 148 -4.74 -4.63 -8.01
CA ILE A 148 -4.98 -5.29 -6.73
C ILE A 148 -4.75 -4.29 -5.59
N PRO A 149 -5.58 -4.27 -4.53
CA PRO A 149 -5.25 -3.52 -3.34
C PRO A 149 -4.14 -4.23 -2.56
N PHE A 150 -3.24 -3.45 -1.96
CA PHE A 150 -2.18 -3.99 -1.11
C PHE A 150 -2.33 -3.60 0.35
N GLY A 151 -2.69 -2.36 0.60
CA GLY A 151 -2.86 -1.79 1.92
C GLY A 151 -3.18 -0.32 1.82
N GLY A 152 -2.83 0.44 2.83
CA GLY A 152 -3.01 1.88 2.86
C GLY A 152 -2.54 2.47 4.18
N GLY A 153 -2.59 3.77 4.29
CA GLY A 153 -2.18 4.47 5.49
C GLY A 153 -3.06 5.67 5.80
N THR A 154 -2.69 6.38 6.85
CA THR A 154 -3.37 7.59 7.29
C THR A 154 -2.38 8.73 7.47
N CYS A 155 -2.85 9.96 7.32
CA CYS A 155 -2.11 11.12 7.77
C CYS A 155 -2.15 11.19 9.30
N MET A 156 -1.05 11.58 9.92
CA MET A 156 -0.88 11.65 11.36
C MET A 156 -0.21 12.97 11.76
N LEU A 157 -0.33 13.35 13.00
CA LEU A 157 0.51 14.39 13.60
C LEU A 157 1.70 13.74 14.30
N LEU A 158 2.89 14.24 14.01
CA LEU A 158 4.16 13.89 14.64
C LEU A 158 4.71 15.13 15.35
N ILE A 159 5.15 15.01 16.61
CA ILE A 159 5.70 16.14 17.37
C ILE A 159 6.77 15.69 18.36
N ARG A 160 7.73 16.56 18.64
CA ARG A 160 8.71 16.36 19.70
C ARG A 160 8.06 16.37 21.09
N LYS A 161 8.34 15.34 21.89
CA LYS A 161 7.79 15.15 23.24
C LYS A 161 8.20 16.25 24.21
N ASN A 162 9.42 16.78 24.10
CA ASN A 162 9.96 17.79 25.00
C ASN A 162 9.21 19.12 24.98
N LEU A 163 8.35 19.35 23.99
CA LEU A 163 7.50 20.53 23.91
C LEU A 163 6.28 20.45 24.83
N GLY A 164 5.91 19.28 25.31
CA GLY A 164 4.77 19.09 26.19
C GLY A 164 3.41 19.40 25.53
N ILE A 165 3.35 19.33 24.19
CA ILE A 165 2.13 19.57 23.40
C ILE A 165 1.59 18.22 22.91
N ALA A 166 0.32 17.94 23.18
CA ALA A 166 -0.32 16.72 22.70
C ALA A 166 -0.68 16.84 21.20
N PRO A 167 -0.40 15.84 20.36
CA PRO A 167 -0.79 15.85 18.94
C PRO A 167 -2.23 15.37 18.74
N ASP A 168 -3.18 15.87 19.52
CA ASP A 168 -4.56 15.38 19.59
C ASP A 168 -5.54 16.13 18.68
N SER A 169 -5.09 17.18 18.00
CA SER A 169 -5.89 18.01 17.10
C SER A 169 -5.05 18.57 15.96
N TRP A 170 -5.64 18.65 14.75
CA TRP A 170 -5.00 19.31 13.59
C TRP A 170 -4.72 20.79 13.84
N ASN A 171 -5.38 21.44 14.80
CA ASN A 171 -5.07 22.82 15.21
C ASN A 171 -3.61 23.01 15.64
N LEU A 172 -2.91 21.93 15.98
CA LEU A 172 -1.49 21.94 16.30
C LEU A 172 -0.64 22.55 15.18
N LEU A 173 -0.98 22.32 13.92
CA LEU A 173 -0.23 22.88 12.78
C LEU A 173 -0.31 24.42 12.70
N TRP A 174 -1.35 25.03 13.31
CA TRP A 174 -1.55 26.47 13.41
C TRP A 174 -1.23 27.05 14.80
N ASP A 175 -0.65 26.26 15.70
CA ASP A 175 -0.27 26.72 17.04
C ASP A 175 0.85 27.75 16.93
N GLU A 176 0.64 28.96 17.43
CA GLU A 176 1.63 30.04 17.38
C GLU A 176 2.97 29.68 18.07
N ARG A 177 2.96 28.75 19.02
CA ARG A 177 4.17 28.23 19.66
C ARG A 177 5.05 27.44 18.67
N LEU A 178 4.45 26.93 17.60
CA LEU A 178 5.10 26.14 16.53
C LEU A 178 5.23 26.92 15.23
N ALA A 179 4.96 28.24 15.23
CA ALA A 179 5.07 29.05 14.03
C ALA A 179 6.48 29.01 13.45
N GLY A 180 6.61 28.57 12.21
CA GLY A 180 7.91 28.36 11.54
C GLY A 180 8.68 27.13 12.05
N LYS A 181 8.03 26.22 12.79
CA LYS A 181 8.59 24.97 13.33
C LYS A 181 7.75 23.74 12.96
N THR A 182 6.79 23.89 12.08
CA THR A 182 6.05 22.76 11.50
C THR A 182 6.51 22.47 10.08
N THR A 183 6.24 21.25 9.59
CA THR A 183 6.43 20.91 8.18
C THR A 183 5.26 20.09 7.66
N ALA A 184 4.98 20.21 6.37
CA ALA A 184 3.84 19.60 5.71
C ALA A 184 4.17 19.27 4.25
N ASP A 185 3.38 18.39 3.64
CA ASP A 185 3.60 17.92 2.29
C ASP A 185 3.26 18.99 1.23
N SER A 186 4.18 19.21 0.29
CA SER A 186 4.01 20.12 -0.82
C SER A 186 3.37 19.47 -2.05
N ALA A 187 3.45 18.17 -2.21
CA ALA A 187 2.99 17.47 -3.40
C ALA A 187 1.49 17.16 -3.32
N ALA A 188 1.03 16.66 -2.18
CA ALA A 188 -0.35 16.20 -2.00
C ALA A 188 -1.16 17.07 -1.01
N TRP A 189 -0.77 18.32 -0.80
CA TRP A 189 -1.40 19.26 0.15
C TRP A 189 -2.93 19.37 -0.02
N TRP A 190 -3.42 19.24 -1.25
CA TRP A 190 -4.83 19.40 -1.60
C TRP A 190 -5.73 18.34 -0.94
N TRP A 191 -5.22 17.16 -0.57
CA TRP A 191 -5.98 16.18 0.19
C TRP A 191 -5.41 15.93 1.60
N THR A 192 -4.11 16.11 1.81
CA THR A 192 -3.47 15.90 3.11
C THR A 192 -3.68 17.05 4.08
N LEU A 193 -3.70 18.31 3.61
CA LEU A 193 -3.88 19.50 4.42
C LEU A 193 -5.24 20.16 4.28
N SER A 194 -5.90 20.09 3.15
CA SER A 194 -7.23 20.65 2.98
C SER A 194 -8.23 19.98 3.94
N VAL A 195 -8.16 18.67 4.09
CA VAL A 195 -9.00 17.94 5.06
C VAL A 195 -8.68 18.34 6.50
N PRO A 196 -7.43 18.35 6.98
CA PRO A 196 -7.09 18.90 8.28
C PRO A 196 -7.57 20.34 8.52
N ALA A 197 -7.41 21.20 7.52
CA ALA A 197 -7.87 22.59 7.65
C ALA A 197 -9.39 22.69 7.84
N VAL A 198 -10.15 21.90 7.10
CA VAL A 198 -11.61 21.82 7.25
C VAL A 198 -12.00 21.23 8.60
N MET A 199 -11.41 20.11 8.96
CA MET A 199 -11.70 19.42 10.24
C MET A 199 -11.39 20.30 11.44
N ALA A 200 -10.26 21.00 11.42
CA ALA A 200 -9.84 21.88 12.50
C ALA A 200 -10.76 23.11 12.67
N GLN A 201 -11.36 23.59 11.59
CA GLN A 201 -12.18 24.81 11.58
C GLN A 201 -13.68 24.53 11.44
N THR A 202 -14.07 23.28 11.26
CA THR A 202 -15.49 22.85 11.09
C THR A 202 -16.26 23.55 9.96
N SER A 203 -15.56 24.15 8.98
CA SER A 203 -16.17 24.87 7.87
C SER A 203 -15.17 25.05 6.72
N PRO A 204 -15.55 24.73 5.46
CA PRO A 204 -16.77 24.05 5.03
C PRO A 204 -16.80 22.56 5.45
N GLY A 205 -17.92 21.88 5.28
CA GLY A 205 -18.03 20.43 5.48
C GLY A 205 -17.21 19.64 4.44
N LEU A 206 -16.93 18.35 4.70
CA LEU A 206 -16.14 17.52 3.80
C LEU A 206 -16.76 17.39 2.40
N ASP A 207 -18.08 17.30 2.32
CA ASP A 207 -18.82 17.20 1.06
C ASP A 207 -18.69 18.46 0.19
N GLU A 208 -18.46 19.60 0.83
CA GLU A 208 -18.35 20.92 0.19
C GLU A 208 -16.90 21.34 -0.06
N MET A 209 -15.93 20.56 0.43
CA MET A 209 -14.50 20.91 0.41
C MET A 209 -13.98 21.19 -1.00
N TYR A 210 -14.49 20.50 -2.01
CA TYR A 210 -14.11 20.65 -3.41
C TYR A 210 -15.06 21.55 -4.21
N ASP A 211 -16.06 22.16 -3.57
CA ASP A 211 -16.90 23.17 -4.22
C ASP A 211 -16.10 24.51 -4.28
N MET A 212 -15.89 25.01 -5.49
CA MET A 212 -15.15 26.27 -5.69
C MET A 212 -15.80 27.46 -5.01
N SER A 213 -17.13 27.42 -4.76
CA SER A 213 -17.83 28.47 -4.02
C SER A 213 -17.45 28.53 -2.54
N THR A 214 -16.94 27.45 -1.97
CA THR A 214 -16.52 27.31 -0.57
C THR A 214 -15.00 27.23 -0.39
N ALA A 215 -14.22 27.27 -1.48
CA ALA A 215 -12.78 27.14 -1.44
C ALA A 215 -12.06 28.32 -0.73
N GLU A 216 -12.62 29.53 -0.78
CA GLU A 216 -12.00 30.72 -0.19
C GLU A 216 -11.71 30.60 1.31
N PRO A 217 -12.64 30.16 2.18
CA PRO A 217 -12.35 29.91 3.59
C PRO A 217 -11.23 28.90 3.83
N LEU A 218 -11.16 27.84 2.99
CA LEU A 218 -10.12 26.82 3.05
C LEU A 218 -8.74 27.44 2.76
N PHE A 219 -8.61 28.19 1.67
CA PHE A 219 -7.35 28.85 1.31
C PHE A 219 -6.94 29.89 2.36
N GLN A 220 -7.88 30.67 2.89
CA GLN A 220 -7.60 31.59 3.99
C GLN A 220 -7.07 30.91 5.24
N GLN A 221 -7.51 29.68 5.52
CA GLN A 221 -6.97 28.90 6.63
C GLN A 221 -5.57 28.35 6.32
N LEU A 222 -5.34 27.88 5.11
CA LEU A 222 -4.02 27.42 4.66
C LEU A 222 -2.99 28.57 4.64
N ASP A 223 -3.38 29.76 4.22
CA ASP A 223 -2.51 30.95 4.20
C ASP A 223 -2.01 31.36 5.60
N LYS A 224 -2.70 30.98 6.66
CA LYS A 224 -2.26 31.21 8.03
C LYS A 224 -1.21 30.21 8.51
N LEU A 225 -0.97 29.13 7.75
CA LEU A 225 -0.04 28.08 8.13
C LEU A 225 1.41 28.57 8.00
N LYS A 226 2.14 28.59 9.10
CA LYS A 226 3.53 29.07 9.17
C LYS A 226 4.48 27.87 9.27
N VAL A 227 4.76 27.22 8.15
CA VAL A 227 5.71 26.09 8.11
C VAL A 227 7.16 26.55 8.08
N ALA A 228 8.07 25.76 8.63
CA ALA A 228 9.51 25.93 8.44
C ALA A 228 9.88 25.71 6.97
N LYS A 229 9.36 24.62 6.41
CA LYS A 229 9.53 24.24 5.02
C LYS A 229 8.47 23.22 4.62
N TRP A 230 8.05 23.24 3.36
CA TRP A 230 7.24 22.19 2.76
C TRP A 230 8.14 21.05 2.30
N PHE A 231 7.87 19.81 2.72
CA PHE A 231 8.63 18.65 2.26
C PHE A 231 8.06 18.08 0.95
N LYS A 232 8.90 17.40 0.19
CA LYS A 232 8.53 16.74 -1.08
C LYS A 232 8.28 15.26 -0.92
N ASP A 233 8.96 14.64 0.06
CA ASP A 233 8.92 13.21 0.33
C ASP A 233 9.31 12.93 1.79
N GLY A 234 9.14 11.68 2.23
CA GLY A 234 9.43 11.27 3.59
C GLY A 234 10.90 11.44 3.99
N ALA A 235 11.84 11.36 3.05
CA ALA A 235 13.25 11.57 3.35
C ALA A 235 13.55 13.05 3.69
N GLU A 236 12.96 13.98 2.94
CA GLU A 236 13.07 15.42 3.27
C GLU A 236 12.38 15.76 4.59
N GLN A 237 11.20 15.18 4.86
CA GLN A 237 10.54 15.32 6.17
C GLN A 237 11.45 14.86 7.31
N ALA A 238 12.04 13.66 7.18
CA ALA A 238 12.93 13.12 8.18
C ALA A 238 14.15 14.03 8.41
N ASN A 239 14.73 14.59 7.36
CA ASN A 239 15.85 15.52 7.47
C ASN A 239 15.47 16.79 8.25
N LEU A 240 14.33 17.41 7.94
CA LEU A 240 13.84 18.60 8.64
C LEU A 240 13.65 18.37 10.14
N LEU A 241 13.08 17.23 10.50
CA LEU A 241 12.86 16.85 11.88
C LEU A 241 14.18 16.51 12.60
N ASN A 242 15.06 15.70 11.99
CA ASN A 242 16.31 15.28 12.60
C ASN A 242 17.30 16.44 12.77
N GLN A 243 17.29 17.42 11.88
CA GLN A 243 18.14 18.62 11.96
C GLN A 243 17.57 19.70 12.91
N GLY A 244 16.34 19.52 13.42
CA GLY A 244 15.68 20.48 14.28
C GLY A 244 15.19 21.73 13.55
N GLU A 245 15.07 21.68 12.22
CA GLU A 245 14.44 22.73 11.44
C GLU A 245 12.94 22.77 11.71
N ALA A 246 12.31 21.58 11.82
CA ALA A 246 10.93 21.40 12.28
C ALA A 246 10.87 20.60 13.59
N ASP A 247 9.88 20.91 14.41
CA ASP A 247 9.60 20.24 15.68
C ASP A 247 8.29 19.44 15.62
N ALA A 248 7.42 19.73 14.65
CA ALA A 248 6.19 19.00 14.41
C ALA A 248 5.90 18.88 12.91
N ALA A 249 5.12 17.86 12.53
CA ALA A 249 4.80 17.57 11.16
C ALA A 249 3.38 16.99 10.99
N MET A 250 2.72 17.32 9.88
CA MET A 250 1.84 16.37 9.22
C MET A 250 2.71 15.28 8.63
N SER A 251 2.44 14.02 8.95
CA SER A 251 3.26 12.88 8.52
C SER A 251 2.39 11.76 7.98
N TYR A 252 2.90 11.04 7.00
CA TYR A 252 2.30 9.77 6.59
C TYR A 252 2.60 8.70 7.63
N SER A 253 1.66 7.79 7.89
CA SER A 253 1.82 6.76 8.91
C SER A 253 3.05 5.86 8.69
N SER A 254 3.42 5.60 7.43
CA SER A 254 4.64 4.87 7.08
C SER A 254 5.92 5.57 7.56
N ASP A 255 5.99 6.90 7.42
CA ASP A 255 7.16 7.69 7.83
C ASP A 255 7.15 7.92 9.34
N ALA A 256 5.98 8.17 9.93
CA ALA A 256 5.80 8.31 11.37
C ALA A 256 6.28 7.07 12.15
N TYR A 257 6.12 5.87 11.57
CA TYR A 257 6.60 4.61 12.17
C TYR A 257 8.11 4.64 12.45
N THR A 258 8.89 5.22 11.55
CA THR A 258 10.34 5.35 11.72
C THR A 258 10.69 6.12 12.98
N PHE A 259 10.01 7.25 13.23
CA PHE A 259 10.25 8.05 14.43
C PHE A 259 9.80 7.33 15.70
N LEU A 260 8.70 6.58 15.66
CA LEU A 260 8.24 5.77 16.78
C LEU A 260 9.20 4.65 17.16
N THR A 261 9.93 4.09 16.19
CA THR A 261 10.81 2.93 16.41
C THR A 261 12.26 3.31 16.62
N GLN A 262 12.73 4.36 15.95
CA GLN A 262 14.14 4.78 16.02
C GLN A 262 14.39 5.86 17.09
N SER A 263 13.41 6.69 17.38
CA SER A 263 13.50 7.78 18.37
C SER A 263 12.26 7.82 19.29
N PRO A 264 11.88 6.70 19.93
CA PRO A 264 10.64 6.60 20.71
C PRO A 264 10.59 7.56 21.91
N ASP A 265 11.73 7.99 22.42
CA ASP A 265 11.81 8.93 23.55
C ASP A 265 11.69 10.39 23.10
N GLU A 266 11.98 10.69 21.83
CA GLU A 266 11.98 12.04 21.30
C GLU A 266 10.65 12.46 20.69
N TYR A 267 9.94 11.52 20.03
CA TYR A 267 8.74 11.82 19.27
C TYR A 267 7.50 11.09 19.77
N THR A 268 6.37 11.70 19.53
CA THR A 268 5.05 11.08 19.66
C THR A 268 4.23 11.35 18.41
N VAL A 269 3.35 10.40 18.07
CA VAL A 269 2.41 10.53 16.96
C VAL A 269 1.00 10.23 17.42
N ALA A 270 0.02 10.83 16.75
CA ALA A 270 -1.38 10.48 16.92
C ALA A 270 -2.16 10.73 15.62
N VAL A 271 -3.24 9.98 15.45
CA VAL A 271 -4.35 10.40 14.60
C VAL A 271 -5.15 11.41 15.40
N PRO A 272 -5.34 12.65 14.92
CA PRO A 272 -6.10 13.66 15.65
C PRO A 272 -7.56 13.25 15.87
N LYS A 273 -8.18 13.81 16.91
CA LYS A 273 -9.56 13.50 17.31
C LYS A 273 -10.60 13.86 16.24
N GLU A 274 -10.29 14.79 15.37
CA GLU A 274 -11.15 15.17 14.24
C GLU A 274 -11.17 14.08 13.14
N GLY A 275 -10.28 13.10 13.21
CA GLY A 275 -10.04 12.12 12.16
C GLY A 275 -8.89 12.53 11.24
N ALA A 276 -8.60 11.71 10.25
CA ALA A 276 -7.50 11.93 9.31
C ALA A 276 -7.82 11.45 7.91
N SER A 277 -7.19 12.08 6.94
CA SER A 277 -7.16 11.56 5.57
C SER A 277 -6.46 10.20 5.54
N ALA A 278 -6.99 9.29 4.73
CA ALA A 278 -6.42 7.98 4.48
C ALA A 278 -6.29 7.75 2.97
N TRP A 279 -5.41 6.86 2.61
CA TRP A 279 -5.23 6.43 1.21
C TRP A 279 -5.18 4.92 1.13
N ALA A 280 -5.47 4.37 -0.07
CA ALA A 280 -5.32 2.96 -0.37
C ALA A 280 -4.29 2.76 -1.47
N ASP A 281 -3.31 1.90 -1.20
CA ASP A 281 -2.28 1.50 -2.15
C ASP A 281 -2.80 0.37 -3.04
N TRP A 282 -2.84 0.63 -4.33
CA TRP A 282 -3.14 -0.35 -5.36
C TRP A 282 -1.90 -0.62 -6.19
N TYR A 283 -1.76 -1.85 -6.65
CA TYR A 283 -0.69 -2.24 -7.57
C TYR A 283 -1.27 -2.63 -8.91
N PHE A 284 -0.68 -2.10 -9.96
CA PHE A 284 -1.12 -2.26 -11.34
C PHE A 284 0.00 -2.84 -12.18
N LYS A 285 -0.34 -3.79 -13.04
CA LYS A 285 0.57 -4.29 -14.06
C LYS A 285 0.68 -3.25 -15.19
N VAL A 286 1.88 -2.82 -15.51
CA VAL A 286 2.12 -1.77 -16.51
C VAL A 286 1.97 -2.35 -17.91
N ARG A 287 1.24 -1.63 -18.78
CA ARG A 287 1.04 -2.04 -20.15
C ARG A 287 2.36 -2.07 -20.92
N GLY A 288 2.59 -3.16 -21.67
CA GLY A 288 3.82 -3.35 -22.45
C GLY A 288 4.92 -4.11 -21.71
N THR A 289 4.73 -4.44 -20.42
CA THR A 289 5.66 -5.33 -19.71
C THR A 289 5.81 -6.65 -20.45
N LYS A 290 7.02 -7.16 -20.51
CA LYS A 290 7.36 -8.48 -21.09
C LYS A 290 7.31 -9.59 -20.04
N HIS A 291 7.18 -9.23 -18.76
CA HIS A 291 7.19 -10.15 -17.61
C HIS A 291 5.77 -10.40 -17.05
N ASN A 292 4.80 -10.59 -17.93
CA ASN A 292 3.37 -10.66 -17.61
C ASN A 292 3.03 -11.71 -16.56
N ASP A 293 3.52 -12.95 -16.74
CA ASP A 293 3.22 -14.07 -15.84
C ASP A 293 3.98 -13.93 -14.51
N LEU A 294 5.20 -13.39 -14.54
CA LEU A 294 5.95 -13.08 -13.33
C LEU A 294 5.29 -11.94 -12.54
N ALA A 295 4.74 -10.93 -13.21
CA ALA A 295 3.99 -9.85 -12.57
C ALA A 295 2.70 -10.37 -11.92
N ASP A 296 1.97 -11.29 -12.56
CA ASP A 296 0.79 -11.93 -11.96
C ASP A 296 1.17 -12.76 -10.72
N LEU A 297 2.27 -13.53 -10.78
CA LEU A 297 2.80 -14.26 -9.64
C LEU A 297 3.20 -13.32 -8.50
N PHE A 298 3.90 -12.22 -8.82
CA PHE A 298 4.33 -11.21 -7.85
C PHE A 298 3.13 -10.55 -7.18
N MET A 299 2.13 -10.12 -7.94
CA MET A 299 0.91 -9.52 -7.40
C MET A 299 0.14 -10.50 -6.49
N ASN A 300 0.06 -11.78 -6.85
CA ASN A 300 -0.52 -12.79 -5.97
C ASN A 300 0.30 -13.00 -4.69
N TYR A 301 1.64 -13.01 -4.80
CA TYR A 301 2.54 -13.13 -3.66
C TYR A 301 2.42 -11.94 -2.69
N MET A 302 2.25 -10.73 -3.20
CA MET A 302 2.01 -9.53 -2.37
C MET A 302 0.79 -9.69 -1.45
N LEU A 303 -0.21 -10.47 -1.89
CA LEU A 303 -1.42 -10.77 -1.15
C LEU A 303 -1.33 -12.07 -0.32
N GLU A 304 -0.19 -12.75 -0.25
CA GLU A 304 -0.02 -13.86 0.69
C GLU A 304 -0.06 -13.36 2.14
N LYS A 305 -0.66 -14.15 3.03
CA LYS A 305 -0.78 -13.76 4.45
C LYS A 305 0.58 -13.44 5.07
N GLU A 306 1.56 -14.30 4.87
CA GLU A 306 2.91 -14.13 5.41
C GLU A 306 3.59 -12.85 4.88
N THR A 307 3.31 -12.45 3.65
CA THR A 307 3.85 -11.22 3.04
C THR A 307 3.21 -9.99 3.67
N GLN A 308 1.88 -10.01 3.80
CA GLN A 308 1.14 -8.91 4.44
C GLN A 308 1.49 -8.79 5.93
N ASP A 309 1.63 -9.91 6.66
CA ASP A 309 2.05 -9.92 8.07
C ASP A 309 3.46 -9.35 8.24
N ARG A 310 4.42 -9.70 7.36
CA ARG A 310 5.78 -9.15 7.42
C ARG A 310 5.80 -7.65 7.18
N PHE A 311 5.07 -7.16 6.18
CA PHE A 311 5.01 -5.74 5.88
C PHE A 311 4.37 -4.97 7.04
N LEU A 312 3.23 -5.44 7.54
CA LEU A 312 2.53 -4.85 8.66
C LEU A 312 3.38 -4.78 9.93
N SER A 313 4.21 -5.80 10.17
CA SER A 313 5.07 -5.84 11.37
C SER A 313 6.16 -4.77 11.40
N GLN A 314 6.47 -4.17 10.27
CA GLN A 314 7.51 -3.15 10.10
C GLN A 314 6.98 -1.81 9.60
N SER A 315 5.67 -1.58 9.67
CA SER A 315 5.04 -0.35 9.20
C SER A 315 3.82 0.04 10.03
N LEU A 316 3.27 1.23 9.78
CA LEU A 316 1.91 1.64 10.16
C LEU A 316 1.04 1.75 8.89
N ILE A 317 1.08 0.72 8.06
CA ILE A 317 0.25 0.56 6.87
C ILE A 317 -0.78 -0.53 7.14
N PHE A 318 -2.07 -0.22 7.08
CA PHE A 318 -3.11 -1.24 7.14
C PHE A 318 -3.08 -2.09 5.87
N MET A 319 -3.31 -3.40 6.01
CA MET A 319 -3.15 -4.35 4.92
C MET A 319 -4.49 -4.68 4.26
N ALA A 320 -4.43 -5.09 3.00
CA ALA A 320 -5.63 -5.42 2.24
C ALA A 320 -6.32 -6.70 2.72
N ARG A 321 -5.58 -7.65 3.29
CA ARG A 321 -6.15 -8.91 3.79
C ARG A 321 -6.86 -8.75 5.13
N LYS A 322 -8.02 -9.40 5.26
CA LYS A 322 -8.84 -9.42 6.49
C LYS A 322 -8.35 -10.36 7.60
N ASP A 323 -7.35 -11.20 7.32
CA ASP A 323 -6.85 -12.24 8.24
C ASP A 323 -5.39 -12.03 8.66
N VAL A 324 -4.88 -10.79 8.54
CA VAL A 324 -3.53 -10.43 8.99
C VAL A 324 -3.39 -10.48 10.50
N THR A 325 -2.16 -10.67 10.96
CA THR A 325 -1.82 -10.65 12.38
C THR A 325 -1.42 -9.24 12.78
N VAL A 326 -2.32 -8.52 13.45
CA VAL A 326 -2.08 -7.14 13.88
C VAL A 326 -1.02 -7.12 14.99
N PRO A 327 0.11 -6.38 14.80
CA PRO A 327 1.14 -6.28 15.82
C PRO A 327 0.69 -5.44 17.02
N ALA A 328 1.23 -5.77 18.21
CA ALA A 328 0.84 -5.12 19.46
C ALA A 328 1.08 -3.60 19.50
N HIS A 329 2.03 -3.10 18.71
CA HIS A 329 2.30 -1.68 18.63
C HIS A 329 1.23 -0.86 17.90
N TRP A 330 0.28 -1.52 17.22
CA TRP A 330 -0.80 -0.83 16.52
C TRP A 330 -2.17 -1.11 17.13
N SER A 331 -2.48 -0.45 18.24
CA SER A 331 -3.75 -0.59 18.95
C SER A 331 -4.97 -0.01 18.21
N GLY A 332 -4.77 0.84 17.20
CA GLY A 332 -5.81 1.47 16.39
C GLY A 332 -5.88 0.94 14.95
N TYR A 333 -5.53 -0.34 14.73
CA TYR A 333 -5.60 -0.96 13.40
C TYR A 333 -7.04 -0.96 12.88
N PRO A 334 -7.30 -0.41 11.67
CA PRO A 334 -8.62 -0.43 11.08
C PRO A 334 -9.03 -1.86 10.69
N THR A 335 -10.22 -2.29 11.13
CA THR A 335 -10.78 -3.65 10.87
C THR A 335 -12.09 -3.56 10.10
#